data_0afe8d498cccb2b93a00704cb6499f67
#
_entry.id   0afe8d498cccb2b93a00704cb6499f67
#
_cell.length_a   1.000
_cell.length_b   1.000
_cell.length_c   1.000
_cell.angle_alpha   90.00
_cell.angle_beta   90.00
_cell.angle_gamma   90.00
#
_symmetry.space_group_name_H-M   'P 1'
#
loop_
_entity.id
_entity.type
_entity.pdbx_description
1 polymer ?
#
loop_
_entity_poly.entity_id
_entity_poly.type
_entity_poly.pdbx_seq_one_letter_code
_entity_poly.pdbx_strand_id
1 'polypeptide(L)'
;MAKICFLLKILPLFFATTYGTEIENEQFVWNKHHDNDEMLNIMMAVNNKCSEITRLYSLPEVDNIDIPKTTANNSKLWVIEFASKEPGPGIHVKGKPEFKYIGNMHGNEVVGRELLLRLMDYMCGIYRGDRKAEGKFDEEHILWLIENTRIHIMPSMNPDGWKIAASSAAGDYQNGVEDWLEGRANSDGVDLNRNFPNLNEIYYRNVNNRRHKNNHLDQHFEMIKQAQANEPGLKLEPETKMVMSWIHSEPFVLSSNMHNGDLVANYPFDETPDGSAHKYTASPDDKTFKYLAKSYSLAHRVMGKKDHAGCDKREKDFKNGITNGAEWYSVPGGMQDYNYLSTNCFEITLELGCDKFPAAKELPSLWKDNIDALFNFMFQSHIGIKGMITLPNELLDQDFVTVIRVREYNAEKYIDHDILATKYGDYFRLLADGRYTVTAILQDKDGKTITSRTTCVDVSNDPIRRVEAKTVDFDFTDSNSGLSCEQMSSDSQDSDSQYRDYYYDVRGFLKKYLNRYMGS
;
A
#
# COMPACT_ATOMS: atom_id res chain seq x y z
N MET A 1 -65.99 -20.97 47.28
CA MET A 1 -66.09 -20.18 46.02
C MET A 1 -64.76 -19.57 45.72
N ALA A 2 -63.96 -20.25 44.93
CA ALA A 2 -62.59 -19.83 44.50
C ALA A 2 -62.68 -19.16 43.13
N LYS A 3 -62.24 -17.92 43.03
CA LYS A 3 -62.08 -17.21 41.72
C LYS A 3 -60.64 -17.47 41.20
N ILE A 4 -60.56 -18.16 40.08
CA ILE A 4 -59.35 -18.39 39.33
C ILE A 4 -59.13 -17.17 38.40
N CYS A 5 -58.02 -16.44 38.61
CA CYS A 5 -57.61 -15.35 37.77
C CYS A 5 -56.61 -15.92 36.70
N PHE A 6 -57.03 -15.89 35.44
CA PHE A 6 -56.14 -16.21 34.30
C PHE A 6 -55.32 -14.97 33.98
N LEU A 7 -54.00 -15.06 34.15
CA LEU A 7 -53.02 -14.09 33.65
C LEU A 7 -52.59 -14.49 32.23
N LEU A 8 -53.08 -13.76 31.23
CA LEU A 8 -52.54 -13.82 29.86
C LEU A 8 -51.18 -13.14 29.87
N LYS A 9 -50.12 -13.92 29.67
CA LYS A 9 -48.79 -13.40 29.27
C LYS A 9 -48.82 -13.04 27.79
N ILE A 10 -48.81 -11.76 27.49
CA ILE A 10 -48.56 -11.23 26.14
C ILE A 10 -47.06 -11.33 25.90
N LEU A 11 -46.61 -12.24 25.02
CA LEU A 11 -45.27 -12.26 24.45
C LEU A 11 -45.19 -11.14 23.39
N PRO A 12 -44.17 -10.27 23.43
CA PRO A 12 -43.92 -9.39 22.29
C PRO A 12 -43.34 -10.22 21.15
N LEU A 13 -44.08 -10.30 20.03
CA LEU A 13 -43.54 -10.73 18.77
C LEU A 13 -42.51 -9.69 18.32
N PHE A 14 -41.23 -10.01 18.43
CA PHE A 14 -40.20 -9.34 17.68
C PHE A 14 -40.33 -9.75 16.20
N PHE A 15 -40.84 -8.85 15.39
CA PHE A 15 -40.67 -8.94 13.96
C PHE A 15 -39.19 -8.69 13.66
N ALA A 16 -38.42 -9.77 13.55
CA ALA A 16 -37.17 -9.74 12.84
C ALA A 16 -37.50 -9.50 11.36
N THR A 17 -37.35 -8.26 10.91
CA THR A 17 -37.31 -7.97 9.48
C THR A 17 -36.05 -8.61 8.95
N THR A 18 -36.20 -9.79 8.37
CA THR A 18 -35.22 -10.43 7.52
C THR A 18 -35.07 -9.59 6.28
N TYR A 19 -34.09 -8.69 6.28
CA TYR A 19 -33.46 -8.20 5.06
C TYR A 19 -32.49 -9.29 4.58
N GLY A 20 -33.05 -10.37 4.13
CA GLY A 20 -32.42 -11.41 3.36
C GLY A 20 -33.08 -11.39 2.00
N THR A 21 -32.82 -10.39 1.19
CA THR A 21 -33.13 -10.48 -0.23
C THR A 21 -32.06 -11.35 -0.87
N GLU A 22 -32.52 -12.45 -1.48
CA GLU A 22 -31.77 -13.31 -2.38
C GLU A 22 -31.07 -12.45 -3.46
N ILE A 23 -29.80 -12.08 -3.23
CA ILE A 23 -28.90 -11.58 -4.29
C ILE A 23 -28.23 -12.81 -4.91
N GLU A 24 -29.04 -13.74 -5.42
CA GLU A 24 -28.58 -14.81 -6.29
C GLU A 24 -28.63 -14.30 -7.74
N ASN A 25 -27.44 -14.07 -8.32
CA ASN A 25 -27.18 -13.80 -9.76
C ASN A 25 -27.38 -12.36 -10.28
N GLU A 26 -27.14 -11.31 -9.55
CA GLU A 26 -26.89 -10.01 -10.18
C GLU A 26 -25.49 -10.00 -10.82
N GLN A 27 -25.46 -10.09 -12.15
CA GLN A 27 -24.27 -9.83 -12.94
C GLN A 27 -24.05 -8.30 -12.93
N PHE A 28 -23.02 -7.83 -12.26
CA PHE A 28 -22.70 -6.39 -12.21
C PHE A 28 -22.43 -5.84 -13.62
N VAL A 29 -22.82 -4.60 -13.82
CA VAL A 29 -22.72 -3.89 -15.11
C VAL A 29 -21.45 -3.08 -15.15
N TRP A 30 -20.46 -3.49 -15.92
CA TRP A 30 -19.10 -2.92 -15.97
C TRP A 30 -18.90 -1.83 -17.04
N ASN A 31 -19.95 -1.31 -17.63
CA ASN A 31 -19.96 -0.12 -18.48
C ASN A 31 -20.78 1.02 -17.86
N LYS A 32 -20.75 1.09 -16.53
CA LYS A 32 -21.43 2.05 -15.68
C LYS A 32 -20.47 2.52 -14.60
N HIS A 33 -20.51 3.80 -14.24
CA HIS A 33 -19.92 4.30 -13.00
C HIS A 33 -20.87 4.03 -11.83
N HIS A 34 -20.31 3.50 -10.76
CA HIS A 34 -21.07 3.14 -9.57
C HIS A 34 -20.97 4.24 -8.51
N ASP A 35 -22.11 4.67 -7.96
CA ASP A 35 -22.12 5.59 -6.84
C ASP A 35 -21.59 4.92 -5.55
N ASN A 36 -21.54 5.69 -4.43
CA ASN A 36 -20.97 5.19 -3.18
C ASN A 36 -21.79 4.04 -2.58
N ASP A 37 -23.10 4.04 -2.74
CA ASP A 37 -23.98 2.97 -2.23
C ASP A 37 -23.86 1.73 -3.12
N GLU A 38 -23.83 1.90 -4.44
CA GLU A 38 -23.59 0.83 -5.40
C GLU A 38 -22.20 0.21 -5.22
N MET A 39 -21.16 1.03 -4.99
CA MET A 39 -19.82 0.55 -4.65
C MET A 39 -19.86 -0.37 -3.42
N LEU A 40 -20.49 0.08 -2.33
CA LEU A 40 -20.60 -0.73 -1.12
C LEU A 40 -21.40 -2.00 -1.35
N ASN A 41 -22.49 -1.93 -2.11
CA ASN A 41 -23.31 -3.10 -2.45
C ASN A 41 -22.50 -4.15 -3.23
N ILE A 42 -21.66 -3.73 -4.19
CA ILE A 42 -20.74 -4.63 -4.90
C ILE A 42 -19.76 -5.28 -3.92
N MET A 43 -19.12 -4.48 -3.06
CA MET A 43 -18.17 -4.99 -2.07
C MET A 43 -18.81 -6.00 -1.12
N MET A 44 -20.02 -5.71 -0.63
CA MET A 44 -20.80 -6.62 0.23
C MET A 44 -21.17 -7.91 -0.51
N ALA A 45 -21.60 -7.83 -1.76
CA ALA A 45 -21.95 -8.98 -2.57
C ALA A 45 -20.73 -9.89 -2.83
N VAL A 46 -19.58 -9.31 -3.18
CA VAL A 46 -18.31 -10.05 -3.33
C VAL A 46 -17.91 -10.71 -2.01
N ASN A 47 -17.98 -9.99 -0.89
CA ASN A 47 -17.65 -10.53 0.42
C ASN A 47 -18.57 -11.68 0.82
N ASN A 48 -19.87 -11.57 0.59
CA ASN A 48 -20.83 -12.62 0.90
C ASN A 48 -20.58 -13.85 0.01
N LYS A 49 -20.33 -13.65 -1.28
CA LYS A 49 -20.11 -14.70 -2.26
C LYS A 49 -18.80 -15.46 -2.03
N CYS A 50 -17.76 -14.80 -1.54
CA CYS A 50 -16.41 -15.34 -1.34
C CYS A 50 -15.94 -15.24 0.13
N SER A 51 -16.85 -15.34 1.09
CA SER A 51 -16.61 -15.12 2.52
C SER A 51 -15.50 -16.00 3.12
N GLU A 52 -15.15 -17.11 2.48
CA GLU A 52 -14.04 -17.96 2.93
C GLU A 52 -12.66 -17.33 2.70
N ILE A 53 -12.55 -16.41 1.72
CA ILE A 53 -11.29 -15.79 1.31
C ILE A 53 -11.34 -14.27 1.36
N THR A 54 -12.45 -13.67 1.76
CA THR A 54 -12.60 -12.22 1.80
C THR A 54 -13.07 -11.72 3.16
N ARG A 55 -12.67 -10.49 3.50
CA ARG A 55 -13.14 -9.74 4.65
C ARG A 55 -13.39 -8.28 4.25
N LEU A 56 -14.61 -7.82 4.46
CA LEU A 56 -14.98 -6.42 4.26
C LEU A 56 -14.90 -5.67 5.58
N TYR A 57 -14.16 -4.56 5.61
CA TYR A 57 -14.03 -3.71 6.80
C TYR A 57 -13.95 -2.23 6.41
N SER A 58 -14.13 -1.35 7.37
CA SER A 58 -13.94 0.10 7.18
C SER A 58 -12.85 0.63 8.09
N LEU A 59 -12.17 1.70 7.65
CA LEU A 59 -11.13 2.36 8.44
C LEU A 59 -11.74 3.36 9.45
N PRO A 60 -11.10 3.56 10.60
CA PRO A 60 -10.03 2.73 11.14
C PRO A 60 -10.59 1.36 11.56
N GLU A 61 -9.81 0.32 11.41
CA GLU A 61 -10.24 -1.02 11.82
C GLU A 61 -10.25 -1.17 13.34
N VAL A 62 -9.30 -0.55 14.01
CA VAL A 62 -9.22 -0.52 15.47
C VAL A 62 -9.82 0.78 15.98
N ASP A 63 -10.78 0.66 16.88
CA ASP A 63 -11.39 1.82 17.54
C ASP A 63 -10.35 2.65 18.29
N ASN A 64 -10.24 3.89 17.87
CA ASN A 64 -9.35 4.84 18.45
C ASN A 64 -10.02 6.20 18.54
N ILE A 65 -9.97 6.81 19.71
CA ILE A 65 -10.65 8.08 19.98
C ILE A 65 -10.11 9.25 19.14
N ASP A 66 -8.84 9.17 18.72
CA ASP A 66 -8.16 10.24 18.00
C ASP A 66 -8.21 10.08 16.48
N ILE A 67 -8.68 8.93 15.99
CA ILE A 67 -8.84 8.67 14.55
C ILE A 67 -10.32 8.76 14.19
N PRO A 68 -10.69 9.63 13.24
CA PRO A 68 -12.06 9.70 12.74
C PRO A 68 -12.50 8.35 12.18
N LYS A 69 -13.79 8.02 12.36
CA LYS A 69 -14.40 6.80 11.79
C LYS A 69 -15.09 7.04 10.45
N THR A 70 -15.15 8.31 10.04
CA THR A 70 -15.78 8.76 8.80
C THR A 70 -15.09 10.01 8.30
N THR A 71 -15.31 10.32 7.04
CA THR A 71 -14.98 11.62 6.45
C THR A 71 -15.82 12.75 7.07
N ALA A 72 -15.59 13.98 6.68
CA ALA A 72 -16.37 15.13 7.13
C ALA A 72 -17.89 15.01 6.79
N ASN A 73 -18.23 14.34 5.69
CA ASN A 73 -19.63 14.10 5.29
C ASN A 73 -20.15 12.71 5.71
N ASN A 74 -19.56 12.11 6.75
CA ASN A 74 -19.95 10.82 7.31
C ASN A 74 -19.81 9.61 6.37
N SER A 75 -19.01 9.70 5.33
CA SER A 75 -18.66 8.55 4.50
C SER A 75 -17.61 7.68 5.19
N LYS A 76 -17.67 6.37 4.98
CA LYS A 76 -16.65 5.43 5.46
C LYS A 76 -15.67 5.10 4.34
N LEU A 77 -14.42 4.83 4.72
CA LEU A 77 -13.42 4.29 3.82
C LEU A 77 -13.47 2.76 3.90
N TRP A 78 -13.96 2.13 2.84
CA TRP A 78 -14.17 0.69 2.79
C TRP A 78 -13.00 -0.02 2.14
N VAL A 79 -12.61 -1.15 2.73
CA VAL A 79 -11.55 -2.03 2.23
C VAL A 79 -12.09 -3.46 2.17
N ILE A 80 -11.80 -4.16 1.09
CA ILE A 80 -11.95 -5.62 1.03
C ILE A 80 -10.57 -6.27 0.99
N GLU A 81 -10.36 -7.24 1.87
CA GLU A 81 -9.18 -8.07 1.91
C GLU A 81 -9.48 -9.40 1.22
N PHE A 82 -8.53 -9.88 0.41
CA PHE A 82 -8.46 -11.25 -0.09
C PHE A 82 -7.26 -11.96 0.54
N ALA A 83 -7.47 -13.17 1.01
CA ALA A 83 -6.43 -14.00 1.60
C ALA A 83 -6.73 -15.47 1.38
N SER A 84 -5.79 -16.35 1.75
CA SER A 84 -6.03 -17.79 1.74
C SER A 84 -7.20 -18.18 2.65
N LYS A 85 -7.90 -19.25 2.28
CA LYS A 85 -8.98 -19.82 3.08
C LYS A 85 -8.52 -20.23 4.49
N GLU A 86 -7.31 -20.73 4.60
CA GLU A 86 -6.71 -21.15 5.88
C GLU A 86 -5.44 -20.33 6.15
N PRO A 87 -5.32 -19.63 7.27
CA PRO A 87 -6.24 -19.52 8.42
C PRO A 87 -7.43 -18.58 8.18
N GLY A 88 -7.58 -18.01 7.01
CA GLY A 88 -8.62 -17.06 6.64
C GLY A 88 -8.16 -15.61 6.65
N PRO A 89 -8.98 -14.70 6.07
CA PRO A 89 -8.71 -13.26 6.05
C PRO A 89 -8.72 -12.66 7.47
N GLY A 90 -8.02 -11.54 7.65
CA GLY A 90 -7.86 -10.86 8.94
C GLY A 90 -6.71 -11.37 9.80
N ILE A 91 -6.00 -12.41 9.37
CA ILE A 91 -4.89 -13.02 10.10
C ILE A 91 -3.60 -12.91 9.29
N HIS A 92 -2.58 -12.27 9.87
CA HIS A 92 -1.26 -12.24 9.25
C HIS A 92 -0.66 -13.65 9.20
N VAL A 93 -0.20 -14.06 8.03
CA VAL A 93 0.43 -15.36 7.81
C VAL A 93 1.92 -15.16 7.53
N LYS A 94 2.78 -15.70 8.41
CA LYS A 94 4.23 -15.60 8.23
C LYS A 94 4.67 -16.06 6.86
N GLY A 95 5.50 -15.25 6.21
CA GLY A 95 6.04 -15.54 4.89
C GLY A 95 5.09 -15.25 3.71
N LYS A 96 3.87 -14.73 3.96
CA LYS A 96 2.95 -14.21 2.93
C LYS A 96 2.99 -12.69 2.94
N PRO A 97 3.39 -12.01 1.84
CA PRO A 97 3.45 -10.56 1.79
C PRO A 97 2.06 -9.93 1.81
N GLU A 98 1.99 -8.70 2.30
CA GLU A 98 0.77 -7.90 2.27
C GLU A 98 0.86 -6.83 1.19
N PHE A 99 -0.17 -6.77 0.37
CA PHE A 99 -0.28 -5.88 -0.78
C PHE A 99 -1.52 -5.00 -0.66
N LYS A 100 -1.45 -3.73 -1.13
CA LYS A 100 -2.64 -2.88 -1.22
C LYS A 100 -2.76 -2.12 -2.54
N TYR A 101 -4.00 -1.97 -3.00
CA TYR A 101 -4.41 -1.00 -4.01
C TYR A 101 -5.31 0.06 -3.38
N ILE A 102 -5.04 1.32 -3.69
CA ILE A 102 -5.86 2.46 -3.29
C ILE A 102 -6.27 3.22 -4.56
N GLY A 103 -7.56 3.43 -4.75
CA GLY A 103 -8.11 4.23 -5.84
C GLY A 103 -8.78 5.50 -5.34
N ASN A 104 -9.02 6.42 -6.27
CA ASN A 104 -9.90 7.56 -6.08
C ASN A 104 -9.52 8.45 -4.88
N MET A 105 -8.22 8.68 -4.68
CA MET A 105 -7.71 9.67 -3.72
C MET A 105 -8.15 11.08 -4.14
N HIS A 106 -8.08 11.36 -5.45
CA HIS A 106 -8.81 12.48 -6.05
C HIS A 106 -10.17 11.98 -6.51
N GLY A 107 -11.24 12.60 -5.99
CA GLY A 107 -12.59 12.07 -6.19
C GLY A 107 -13.05 12.08 -7.65
N ASN A 108 -12.54 12.98 -8.46
CA ASN A 108 -12.80 13.05 -9.91
C ASN A 108 -11.95 12.10 -10.77
N GLU A 109 -11.01 11.35 -10.17
CA GLU A 109 -10.17 10.38 -10.86
C GLU A 109 -10.75 8.97 -10.62
N VAL A 110 -11.63 8.53 -11.50
CA VAL A 110 -12.57 7.42 -11.22
C VAL A 110 -12.20 6.08 -11.82
N VAL A 111 -11.23 6.03 -12.77
CA VAL A 111 -10.89 4.77 -13.45
C VAL A 111 -10.38 3.74 -12.46
N GLY A 112 -9.44 4.11 -11.57
CA GLY A 112 -8.92 3.20 -10.54
C GLY A 112 -10.02 2.62 -9.66
N ARG A 113 -11.00 3.44 -9.26
CA ARG A 113 -12.17 3.02 -8.47
C ARG A 113 -12.95 1.90 -9.18
N GLU A 114 -13.31 2.11 -10.44
CA GLU A 114 -14.11 1.14 -11.21
C GLU A 114 -13.32 -0.13 -11.55
N LEU A 115 -12.04 0.00 -11.88
CA LEU A 115 -11.17 -1.16 -12.12
C LEU A 115 -11.02 -2.02 -10.86
N LEU A 116 -10.91 -1.41 -9.68
CA LEU A 116 -10.79 -2.13 -8.42
C LEU A 116 -12.08 -2.85 -8.04
N LEU A 117 -13.25 -2.26 -8.29
CA LEU A 117 -14.53 -2.93 -8.11
C LEU A 117 -14.66 -4.18 -9.01
N ARG A 118 -14.26 -4.04 -10.27
CA ARG A 118 -14.27 -5.15 -11.21
C ARG A 118 -13.23 -6.21 -10.86
N LEU A 119 -12.04 -5.81 -10.36
CA LEU A 119 -10.98 -6.72 -9.96
C LEU A 119 -11.43 -7.65 -8.83
N MET A 120 -12.09 -7.11 -7.80
CA MET A 120 -12.55 -7.94 -6.68
C MET A 120 -13.64 -8.92 -7.08
N ASP A 121 -14.61 -8.54 -7.94
CA ASP A 121 -15.60 -9.45 -8.48
C ASP A 121 -14.96 -10.50 -9.41
N TYR A 122 -13.98 -10.10 -10.20
CA TYR A 122 -13.24 -10.99 -11.08
C TYR A 122 -12.48 -12.07 -10.30
N MET A 123 -11.71 -11.67 -9.27
CA MET A 123 -10.97 -12.61 -8.41
C MET A 123 -11.90 -13.58 -7.68
N CYS A 124 -13.01 -13.09 -7.16
CA CYS A 124 -14.03 -13.93 -6.53
C CYS A 124 -14.65 -14.92 -7.52
N GLY A 125 -14.97 -14.48 -8.74
CA GLY A 125 -15.52 -15.35 -9.80
C GLY A 125 -14.54 -16.44 -10.25
N ILE A 126 -13.24 -16.14 -10.32
CA ILE A 126 -12.19 -17.14 -10.59
C ILE A 126 -12.09 -18.15 -9.43
N TYR A 127 -12.06 -17.67 -8.19
CA TYR A 127 -11.99 -18.54 -7.00
C TYR A 127 -13.15 -19.54 -6.96
N ARG A 128 -14.35 -19.11 -7.28
CA ARG A 128 -15.54 -19.98 -7.31
C ARG A 128 -15.64 -20.87 -8.53
N GLY A 129 -14.82 -20.64 -9.56
CA GLY A 129 -14.93 -21.32 -10.85
C GLY A 129 -16.11 -20.85 -11.70
N ASP A 130 -16.74 -19.73 -11.34
CA ASP A 130 -17.89 -19.14 -12.04
C ASP A 130 -17.45 -18.32 -13.27
N ARG A 131 -16.15 -18.01 -13.35
CA ARG A 131 -15.54 -17.19 -14.41
C ARG A 131 -14.27 -17.83 -14.94
N LYS A 132 -14.02 -17.62 -16.24
CA LYS A 132 -12.76 -17.97 -16.87
C LYS A 132 -11.80 -16.79 -16.86
N ALA A 133 -10.51 -17.09 -16.79
CA ALA A 133 -9.48 -16.09 -16.82
C ALA A 133 -9.47 -15.35 -18.17
N GLU A 134 -9.31 -14.03 -18.09
CA GLU A 134 -9.09 -13.11 -19.19
C GLU A 134 -7.63 -12.63 -19.14
N GLY A 135 -7.00 -12.41 -20.29
CA GLY A 135 -5.61 -11.90 -20.30
C GLY A 135 -4.54 -12.99 -20.24
N LYS A 136 -3.37 -12.63 -19.70
CA LYS A 136 -2.16 -13.50 -19.70
C LYS A 136 -2.08 -14.45 -18.51
N PHE A 137 -2.74 -14.13 -17.42
CA PHE A 137 -2.73 -14.93 -16.20
C PHE A 137 -3.96 -15.83 -16.19
N ASP A 138 -3.73 -17.15 -16.14
CA ASP A 138 -4.79 -18.16 -16.02
C ASP A 138 -5.32 -18.27 -14.58
N GLU A 139 -6.31 -19.12 -14.39
CA GLU A 139 -6.97 -19.33 -13.10
C GLU A 139 -5.97 -19.81 -12.04
N GLU A 140 -5.00 -20.66 -12.40
CA GLU A 140 -3.99 -21.17 -11.46
C GLU A 140 -3.10 -20.05 -10.90
N HIS A 141 -2.67 -19.11 -11.75
CA HIS A 141 -1.90 -17.95 -11.32
C HIS A 141 -2.70 -17.06 -10.34
N ILE A 142 -3.97 -16.80 -10.67
CA ILE A 142 -4.82 -15.95 -9.83
C ILE A 142 -5.13 -16.62 -8.49
N LEU A 143 -5.43 -17.90 -8.49
CA LEU A 143 -5.65 -18.67 -7.26
C LEU A 143 -4.38 -18.75 -6.40
N TRP A 144 -3.22 -18.94 -7.05
CA TRP A 144 -1.95 -18.90 -6.33
C TRP A 144 -1.71 -17.55 -5.67
N LEU A 145 -2.04 -16.45 -6.35
CA LEU A 145 -1.88 -15.10 -5.80
C LEU A 145 -2.77 -14.90 -4.56
N ILE A 146 -4.04 -15.30 -4.63
CA ILE A 146 -4.98 -15.25 -3.50
C ILE A 146 -4.46 -16.10 -2.33
N GLU A 147 -3.92 -17.29 -2.62
CA GLU A 147 -3.42 -18.20 -1.58
C GLU A 147 -2.14 -17.70 -0.92
N ASN A 148 -1.28 -16.98 -1.65
CA ASN A 148 0.06 -16.63 -1.17
C ASN A 148 0.26 -15.16 -0.81
N THR A 149 -0.76 -14.32 -0.95
CA THR A 149 -0.70 -12.87 -0.70
C THR A 149 -1.92 -12.44 0.09
N ARG A 150 -1.76 -11.55 1.06
CA ARG A 150 -2.90 -10.79 1.60
C ARG A 150 -3.07 -9.53 0.76
N ILE A 151 -4.20 -9.43 0.06
CA ILE A 151 -4.47 -8.37 -0.91
C ILE A 151 -5.57 -7.48 -0.37
N HIS A 152 -5.27 -6.22 -0.12
CA HIS A 152 -6.21 -5.24 0.37
C HIS A 152 -6.59 -4.26 -0.75
N ILE A 153 -7.87 -4.07 -0.98
CA ILE A 153 -8.39 -3.22 -2.05
C ILE A 153 -9.29 -2.14 -1.45
N MET A 154 -8.89 -0.88 -1.60
CA MET A 154 -9.67 0.30 -1.26
C MET A 154 -10.09 1.01 -2.55
N PRO A 155 -11.33 0.85 -3.03
CA PRO A 155 -11.75 1.47 -4.29
C PRO A 155 -11.80 3.00 -4.22
N SER A 156 -12.13 3.57 -3.06
CA SER A 156 -12.25 5.02 -2.92
C SER A 156 -11.70 5.50 -1.58
N MET A 157 -10.63 6.30 -1.64
CA MET A 157 -10.11 7.04 -0.50
C MET A 157 -10.87 8.37 -0.29
N ASN A 158 -11.50 8.90 -1.34
CA ASN A 158 -12.22 10.18 -1.33
C ASN A 158 -13.66 10.05 -1.86
N PRO A 159 -14.53 9.33 -1.13
CA PRO A 159 -15.92 9.15 -1.54
C PRO A 159 -16.72 10.46 -1.59
N ASP A 160 -16.34 11.45 -0.80
CA ASP A 160 -16.99 12.77 -0.78
C ASP A 160 -16.62 13.58 -2.03
N GLY A 161 -15.34 13.61 -2.40
CA GLY A 161 -14.87 14.23 -3.64
C GLY A 161 -15.47 13.57 -4.89
N TRP A 162 -15.59 12.24 -4.90
CA TRP A 162 -16.30 11.53 -5.98
C TRP A 162 -17.75 12.04 -6.14
N LYS A 163 -18.47 12.18 -5.03
CA LYS A 163 -19.85 12.68 -5.04
C LYS A 163 -19.94 14.10 -5.58
N ILE A 164 -18.98 14.96 -5.22
CA ILE A 164 -18.89 16.33 -5.73
C ILE A 164 -18.66 16.29 -7.25
N ALA A 165 -17.67 15.52 -7.73
CA ALA A 165 -17.37 15.38 -9.15
C ALA A 165 -18.58 14.86 -9.95
N ALA A 166 -19.23 13.82 -9.48
CA ALA A 166 -20.42 13.25 -10.13
C ALA A 166 -21.60 14.24 -10.17
N SER A 167 -21.73 15.10 -9.14
CA SER A 167 -22.80 16.09 -9.06
C SER A 167 -22.55 17.31 -9.96
N SER A 168 -21.30 17.57 -10.37
CA SER A 168 -20.94 18.69 -11.24
C SER A 168 -21.28 18.43 -12.72
N ALA A 169 -21.56 17.16 -13.07
CA ALA A 169 -21.99 16.82 -14.42
C ALA A 169 -23.33 17.52 -14.76
N ALA A 170 -23.35 18.29 -15.83
CA ALA A 170 -24.55 18.98 -16.33
C ALA A 170 -25.54 17.98 -16.98
N GLY A 171 -25.93 16.93 -16.24
CA GLY A 171 -26.82 15.89 -16.74
C GLY A 171 -26.51 14.54 -16.12
N ASP A 172 -25.98 13.62 -16.90
CA ASP A 172 -25.67 12.26 -16.49
C ASP A 172 -24.15 12.01 -16.46
N TYR A 173 -23.57 11.84 -15.26
CA TYR A 173 -22.13 11.58 -15.08
C TYR A 173 -21.66 10.27 -15.78
N GLN A 174 -22.58 9.39 -16.19
CA GLN A 174 -22.24 8.21 -17.00
C GLN A 174 -21.65 8.59 -18.38
N ASN A 175 -21.88 9.79 -18.85
CA ASN A 175 -21.31 10.32 -20.08
C ASN A 175 -19.93 10.98 -19.91
N GLY A 176 -19.38 10.94 -18.69
CA GLY A 176 -18.14 11.58 -18.30
C GLY A 176 -18.36 12.97 -17.70
N VAL A 177 -17.32 13.49 -17.04
CA VAL A 177 -17.28 14.82 -16.45
C VAL A 177 -16.08 15.58 -17.03
N GLU A 178 -16.34 16.73 -17.65
CA GLU A 178 -15.28 17.52 -18.29
C GLU A 178 -14.51 18.41 -17.32
N ASP A 179 -15.09 18.74 -16.15
CA ASP A 179 -14.43 19.58 -15.17
C ASP A 179 -13.18 18.90 -14.59
N TRP A 180 -12.03 19.52 -14.81
CA TRP A 180 -10.73 18.96 -14.44
C TRP A 180 -10.41 19.05 -12.95
N LEU A 181 -11.03 19.95 -12.20
CA LEU A 181 -10.72 20.25 -10.80
C LEU A 181 -11.85 19.89 -9.84
N GLU A 182 -13.10 19.94 -10.29
CA GLU A 182 -14.25 19.71 -9.43
C GLU A 182 -14.25 18.29 -8.86
N GLY A 183 -14.33 18.20 -7.53
CA GLY A 183 -14.25 16.94 -6.81
C GLY A 183 -12.85 16.30 -6.72
N ARG A 184 -11.78 16.97 -7.19
CA ARG A 184 -10.40 16.53 -6.97
C ARG A 184 -10.10 16.47 -5.47
N ALA A 185 -10.34 17.56 -4.77
CA ALA A 185 -10.16 17.66 -3.32
C ALA A 185 -11.26 16.91 -2.55
N ASN A 186 -11.06 16.72 -1.24
CA ASN A 186 -12.10 16.22 -0.34
C ASN A 186 -13.17 17.33 -0.08
N SER A 187 -14.16 17.03 0.75
CA SER A 187 -15.25 17.99 1.06
C SER A 187 -14.79 19.27 1.77
N ASP A 188 -13.62 19.26 2.41
CA ASP A 188 -13.01 20.43 3.06
C ASP A 188 -12.15 21.24 2.07
N GLY A 189 -12.08 20.84 0.80
CA GLY A 189 -11.30 21.51 -0.25
C GLY A 189 -9.80 21.19 -0.20
N VAL A 190 -9.40 20.10 0.45
CA VAL A 190 -8.00 19.70 0.62
C VAL A 190 -7.64 18.61 -0.39
N ASP A 191 -6.53 18.80 -1.13
CA ASP A 191 -5.92 17.77 -1.95
C ASP A 191 -5.26 16.73 -1.03
N LEU A 192 -5.84 15.52 -0.97
CA LEU A 192 -5.37 14.47 -0.07
C LEU A 192 -3.96 13.97 -0.43
N ASN A 193 -3.52 14.12 -1.68
CA ASN A 193 -2.16 13.79 -2.10
C ASN A 193 -1.16 14.95 -1.88
N ARG A 194 -1.51 15.91 -1.02
CA ARG A 194 -0.66 16.96 -0.45
C ARG A 194 -0.80 17.04 1.07
N ASN A 195 -1.57 16.10 1.66
CA ASN A 195 -1.98 16.20 3.06
C ASN A 195 -1.26 15.18 3.97
N PHE A 196 -0.36 14.34 3.43
CA PHE A 196 0.53 13.51 4.26
C PHE A 196 1.69 14.34 4.81
N PRO A 197 2.25 13.96 5.99
CA PRO A 197 3.45 14.60 6.51
C PRO A 197 4.59 14.57 5.49
N ASN A 198 5.22 15.72 5.25
CA ASN A 198 6.34 15.80 4.32
C ASN A 198 7.63 15.22 4.93
N LEU A 199 7.85 13.92 4.75
CA LEU A 199 9.03 13.22 5.25
C LEU A 199 10.27 13.45 4.39
N ASN A 200 10.12 13.83 3.13
CA ASN A 200 11.24 14.15 2.23
C ASN A 200 12.09 15.26 2.78
N GLU A 201 11.47 16.29 3.34
CA GLU A 201 12.17 17.43 3.95
C GLU A 201 13.10 16.98 5.11
N ILE A 202 12.62 16.06 5.95
CA ILE A 202 13.44 15.47 7.01
C ILE A 202 14.55 14.61 6.41
N TYR A 203 14.21 13.75 5.46
CA TYR A 203 15.16 12.88 4.79
C TYR A 203 16.31 13.70 4.17
N TYR A 204 15.99 14.67 3.32
CA TYR A 204 17.02 15.51 2.67
C TYR A 204 17.87 16.29 3.66
N ARG A 205 17.25 16.85 4.70
CA ARG A 205 17.98 17.54 5.79
C ARG A 205 18.94 16.60 6.51
N ASN A 206 18.51 15.39 6.81
CA ASN A 206 19.33 14.39 7.50
C ASN A 206 20.49 13.91 6.61
N VAL A 207 20.24 13.65 5.33
CA VAL A 207 21.28 13.29 4.35
C VAL A 207 22.31 14.41 4.21
N ASN A 208 21.86 15.65 3.99
CA ASN A 208 22.74 16.81 3.84
C ASN A 208 23.61 17.06 5.09
N ASN A 209 23.07 16.81 6.27
CA ASN A 209 23.79 16.96 7.54
C ASN A 209 24.58 15.70 7.93
N ARG A 210 24.65 14.68 7.07
CA ARG A 210 25.25 13.36 7.35
C ARG A 210 24.68 12.69 8.61
N ARG A 211 23.41 12.92 8.89
CA ARG A 211 22.67 12.39 10.04
C ARG A 211 21.63 11.35 9.66
N HIS A 212 21.47 11.09 8.36
CA HIS A 212 20.57 10.04 7.92
C HIS A 212 21.12 8.70 8.38
N LYS A 213 20.35 7.97 9.16
CA LYS A 213 20.77 6.71 9.73
C LYS A 213 19.94 5.53 9.24
N ASN A 214 18.76 5.78 8.76
CA ASN A 214 17.84 4.77 8.26
C ASN A 214 16.54 5.37 7.79
N ASN A 215 15.66 4.50 7.33
CA ASN A 215 14.28 4.77 7.08
C ASN A 215 13.44 4.62 8.31
N HIS A 216 12.13 4.64 8.15
CA HIS A 216 11.16 4.62 9.23
C HIS A 216 11.38 5.81 10.14
N LEU A 217 11.25 7.00 9.54
CA LEU A 217 11.48 8.26 10.21
C LEU A 217 10.47 8.46 11.34
N ASP A 218 10.83 8.06 12.55
CA ASP A 218 10.03 8.28 13.78
C ASP A 218 9.69 9.74 13.96
N GLN A 219 10.55 10.61 13.43
CA GLN A 219 10.35 12.06 13.47
C GLN A 219 9.06 12.50 12.78
N HIS A 220 8.47 11.70 11.91
CA HIS A 220 7.19 12.06 11.30
C HIS A 220 6.07 12.21 12.33
N PHE A 221 6.08 11.45 13.42
CA PHE A 221 5.13 11.65 14.52
C PHE A 221 5.41 12.94 15.28
N GLU A 222 6.67 13.29 15.49
CA GLU A 222 7.04 14.58 16.08
C GLU A 222 6.71 15.74 15.15
N MET A 223 6.87 15.58 13.81
CA MET A 223 6.43 16.58 12.84
C MET A 223 4.92 16.78 12.88
N ILE A 224 4.13 15.71 12.94
CA ILE A 224 2.67 15.81 13.08
C ILE A 224 2.33 16.62 14.32
N LYS A 225 2.96 16.34 15.46
CA LYS A 225 2.74 17.07 16.72
C LYS A 225 3.16 18.53 16.61
N GLN A 226 4.33 18.78 16.03
CA GLN A 226 4.85 20.15 15.86
C GLN A 226 4.02 20.95 14.88
N ALA A 227 3.60 20.34 13.78
CA ALA A 227 2.71 20.96 12.81
C ALA A 227 1.35 21.27 13.42
N GLN A 228 0.77 20.36 14.20
CA GLN A 228 -0.48 20.61 14.92
C GLN A 228 -0.35 21.68 16.02
N ALA A 229 0.83 21.78 16.66
CA ALA A 229 1.07 22.72 17.75
C ALA A 229 1.50 24.12 17.29
N ASN A 230 2.26 24.21 16.19
CA ASN A 230 2.96 25.44 15.80
C ASN A 230 2.50 26.03 14.46
N GLU A 231 1.82 25.26 13.64
CA GLU A 231 1.30 25.71 12.35
C GLU A 231 -0.21 25.54 12.30
N PRO A 232 -0.97 26.61 12.50
CA PRO A 232 -2.44 26.55 12.35
C PRO A 232 -2.94 26.09 10.97
N GLY A 233 -2.03 25.85 10.02
CA GLY A 233 -2.29 25.50 8.63
C GLY A 233 -2.16 24.02 8.24
N LEU A 234 -1.45 23.17 9.01
CA LEU A 234 -1.35 21.75 8.70
C LEU A 234 -2.38 20.93 9.47
N LYS A 235 -3.60 20.97 8.98
CA LYS A 235 -4.68 20.11 9.46
C LYS A 235 -4.65 18.82 8.64
N LEU A 236 -4.38 17.68 9.28
CA LEU A 236 -4.56 16.38 8.64
C LEU A 236 -6.05 16.08 8.53
N GLU A 237 -6.48 15.77 7.32
CA GLU A 237 -7.86 15.44 7.03
C GLU A 237 -8.26 14.06 7.61
N PRO A 238 -9.54 13.82 7.86
CA PRO A 238 -10.03 12.55 8.37
C PRO A 238 -9.56 11.36 7.53
N GLU A 239 -9.64 11.46 6.22
CA GLU A 239 -9.22 10.44 5.26
C GLU A 239 -7.73 10.12 5.42
N THR A 240 -6.90 11.16 5.48
CA THR A 240 -5.44 11.02 5.66
C THR A 240 -5.11 10.32 6.98
N LYS A 241 -5.76 10.72 8.08
CA LYS A 241 -5.55 10.08 9.39
C LYS A 241 -5.93 8.60 9.40
N MET A 242 -7.09 8.26 8.80
CA MET A 242 -7.54 6.87 8.70
C MET A 242 -6.57 6.02 7.88
N VAL A 243 -6.11 6.53 6.73
CA VAL A 243 -5.17 5.81 5.86
C VAL A 243 -3.79 5.71 6.48
N MET A 244 -3.27 6.75 7.14
CA MET A 244 -2.00 6.67 7.89
C MET A 244 -2.05 5.60 8.97
N SER A 245 -3.15 5.54 9.75
CA SER A 245 -3.32 4.50 10.75
C SER A 245 -3.29 3.10 10.12
N TRP A 246 -3.97 2.91 9.00
CA TRP A 246 -3.98 1.64 8.28
C TRP A 246 -2.61 1.26 7.72
N ILE A 247 -1.87 2.21 7.12
CA ILE A 247 -0.51 2.00 6.61
C ILE A 247 0.43 1.49 7.71
N HIS A 248 0.26 1.98 8.95
CA HIS A 248 1.11 1.58 10.08
C HIS A 248 0.61 0.35 10.85
N SER A 249 -0.67 -0.02 10.72
CA SER A 249 -1.22 -1.20 11.41
C SER A 249 -0.91 -2.51 10.69
N GLU A 250 -0.79 -2.48 9.36
CA GLU A 250 -0.56 -3.64 8.52
C GLU A 250 0.86 -3.61 7.92
N PRO A 251 1.57 -4.76 7.86
CA PRO A 251 2.94 -4.82 7.36
C PRO A 251 2.97 -4.87 5.82
N PHE A 252 2.45 -3.85 5.16
CA PHE A 252 2.45 -3.77 3.70
C PHE A 252 3.87 -3.82 3.12
N VAL A 253 4.01 -4.57 2.03
CA VAL A 253 5.26 -4.76 1.29
C VAL A 253 5.27 -3.95 0.00
N LEU A 254 4.14 -3.95 -0.72
CA LEU A 254 3.99 -3.28 -2.00
C LEU A 254 2.60 -2.65 -2.11
N SER A 255 2.53 -1.48 -2.71
CA SER A 255 1.27 -0.79 -2.95
C SER A 255 1.26 0.05 -4.22
N SER A 256 0.06 0.41 -4.65
CA SER A 256 -0.11 1.44 -5.66
C SER A 256 -1.30 2.34 -5.35
N ASN A 257 -1.09 3.63 -5.60
CA ASN A 257 -2.12 4.66 -5.61
C ASN A 257 -2.54 4.94 -7.06
N MET A 258 -3.84 4.85 -7.33
CA MET A 258 -4.40 4.94 -8.69
C MET A 258 -5.04 6.29 -8.95
N HIS A 259 -4.53 6.97 -9.95
CA HIS A 259 -4.88 8.30 -10.42
C HIS A 259 -5.33 8.30 -11.88
N ASN A 260 -5.73 9.46 -12.34
CA ASN A 260 -6.01 9.78 -13.74
C ASN A 260 -5.56 11.21 -14.05
N GLY A 261 -5.25 11.47 -15.31
CA GLY A 261 -4.78 12.75 -15.83
C GLY A 261 -3.66 12.55 -16.82
N ASP A 262 -3.03 11.37 -16.79
CA ASP A 262 -2.05 10.90 -17.75
C ASP A 262 -2.05 9.37 -17.85
N LEU A 263 -1.10 8.80 -18.62
CA LEU A 263 -0.92 7.37 -18.79
C LEU A 263 0.52 6.97 -18.49
N VAL A 264 0.86 6.82 -17.22
CA VAL A 264 2.24 6.59 -16.77
C VAL A 264 2.29 5.92 -15.38
N ALA A 265 3.33 5.13 -15.11
CA ALA A 265 3.66 4.64 -13.78
C ALA A 265 4.75 5.54 -13.17
N ASN A 266 4.40 6.29 -12.16
CA ASN A 266 5.26 7.22 -11.43
C ASN A 266 5.89 6.52 -10.22
N TYR A 267 7.17 6.79 -9.95
CA TYR A 267 7.93 6.20 -8.84
C TYR A 267 8.75 7.24 -8.06
N PRO A 268 9.07 6.95 -6.77
CA PRO A 268 9.79 7.88 -5.88
C PRO A 268 11.17 8.33 -6.37
N PHE A 269 11.60 9.52 -5.92
CA PHE A 269 10.86 10.42 -5.05
C PHE A 269 9.98 11.36 -5.86
N ASP A 270 8.87 11.79 -5.23
CA ASP A 270 7.95 12.78 -5.79
C ASP A 270 8.41 14.22 -5.53
N GLU A 271 9.23 14.46 -4.50
CA GLU A 271 9.66 15.79 -4.11
C GLU A 271 11.13 16.05 -4.46
N THR A 272 11.41 17.28 -4.92
CA THR A 272 12.78 17.73 -5.18
C THR A 272 13.45 18.26 -3.91
N PRO A 273 14.76 17.98 -3.67
CA PRO A 273 15.44 18.41 -2.46
C PRO A 273 15.76 19.91 -2.39
N ASP A 274 15.62 20.63 -3.50
CA ASP A 274 16.00 22.05 -3.63
C ASP A 274 14.82 22.97 -4.01
N GLY A 275 13.59 22.44 -4.03
CA GLY A 275 12.40 23.18 -4.39
C GLY A 275 12.26 23.48 -5.88
N SER A 276 13.10 22.90 -6.75
CA SER A 276 12.93 23.01 -8.20
C SER A 276 11.65 22.29 -8.65
N ALA A 277 10.98 22.83 -9.68
CA ALA A 277 9.71 22.29 -10.15
C ALA A 277 9.85 20.92 -10.81
N HIS A 278 10.98 20.68 -11.48
CA HIS A 278 11.27 19.48 -12.27
C HIS A 278 12.74 19.07 -12.11
N LYS A 279 12.97 17.97 -11.42
CA LYS A 279 14.35 17.45 -11.26
C LYS A 279 14.29 15.99 -10.87
N TYR A 280 14.97 15.15 -11.64
CA TYR A 280 15.12 13.75 -11.28
C TYR A 280 15.70 13.61 -9.87
N THR A 281 14.97 12.93 -8.99
CA THR A 281 15.35 12.72 -7.59
C THR A 281 15.28 11.22 -7.28
N ALA A 282 16.45 10.58 -7.32
CA ALA A 282 16.55 9.15 -7.06
C ALA A 282 16.28 8.84 -5.58
N SER A 283 15.43 7.87 -5.31
CA SER A 283 15.34 7.23 -4.00
C SER A 283 16.51 6.26 -3.78
N PRO A 284 16.81 5.83 -2.55
CA PRO A 284 17.80 4.80 -2.29
C PRO A 284 17.60 3.51 -3.09
N ASP A 285 16.35 3.14 -3.34
CA ASP A 285 15.93 1.96 -4.09
C ASP A 285 15.53 2.25 -5.54
N ASP A 286 16.09 3.27 -6.16
CA ASP A 286 15.76 3.73 -7.51
C ASP A 286 15.72 2.59 -8.56
N LYS A 287 16.67 1.66 -8.50
CA LYS A 287 16.74 0.49 -9.38
C LYS A 287 15.51 -0.42 -9.21
N THR A 288 15.12 -0.68 -7.97
CA THR A 288 13.95 -1.50 -7.64
C THR A 288 12.65 -0.80 -8.04
N PHE A 289 12.53 0.50 -7.76
CA PHE A 289 11.35 1.27 -8.16
C PHE A 289 11.18 1.35 -9.68
N LYS A 290 12.24 1.54 -10.43
CA LYS A 290 12.21 1.46 -11.91
C LYS A 290 11.75 0.09 -12.41
N TYR A 291 12.17 -0.98 -11.74
CA TYR A 291 11.71 -2.33 -12.05
C TYR A 291 10.21 -2.46 -11.77
N LEU A 292 9.74 -2.03 -10.60
CA LEU A 292 8.33 -2.08 -10.21
C LEU A 292 7.44 -1.26 -11.16
N ALA A 293 7.82 -0.02 -11.47
CA ALA A 293 7.07 0.82 -12.40
C ALA A 293 6.99 0.17 -13.79
N LYS A 294 8.10 -0.39 -14.29
CA LYS A 294 8.12 -1.12 -15.57
C LYS A 294 7.28 -2.39 -15.53
N SER A 295 7.20 -3.08 -14.40
CA SER A 295 6.40 -4.29 -14.30
C SER A 295 4.92 -4.01 -14.56
N TYR A 296 4.41 -2.84 -14.14
CA TYR A 296 3.07 -2.40 -14.48
C TYR A 296 3.00 -1.91 -15.93
N SER A 297 3.80 -0.92 -16.30
CA SER A 297 3.69 -0.22 -17.57
C SER A 297 3.88 -1.13 -18.78
N LEU A 298 4.82 -2.09 -18.74
CA LEU A 298 5.08 -3.02 -19.83
C LEU A 298 4.04 -4.16 -19.92
N ALA A 299 3.37 -4.47 -18.83
CA ALA A 299 2.24 -5.41 -18.82
C ALA A 299 0.93 -4.75 -19.25
N HIS A 300 0.81 -3.43 -19.06
CA HIS A 300 -0.32 -2.64 -19.55
C HIS A 300 -0.35 -2.65 -21.09
N ARG A 301 -1.56 -2.75 -21.65
CA ARG A 301 -1.70 -2.93 -23.09
C ARG A 301 -1.17 -1.78 -23.92
N VAL A 302 -1.16 -0.56 -23.39
CA VAL A 302 -0.77 0.68 -24.08
C VAL A 302 0.38 1.41 -23.40
N MET A 303 0.38 1.58 -22.08
CA MET A 303 1.25 2.48 -21.31
C MET A 303 2.75 2.35 -21.64
N GLY A 304 3.28 1.13 -21.74
CA GLY A 304 4.70 0.87 -22.03
C GLY A 304 5.08 0.91 -23.52
N LYS A 305 4.13 1.16 -24.43
CA LYS A 305 4.40 1.18 -25.87
C LYS A 305 4.92 2.53 -26.33
N LYS A 306 5.89 2.51 -27.26
CA LYS A 306 6.48 3.74 -27.81
C LYS A 306 5.51 4.62 -28.57
N ASP A 307 4.42 4.05 -29.08
CA ASP A 307 3.56 4.67 -30.09
C ASP A 307 2.22 5.15 -29.52
N HIS A 308 2.05 5.18 -28.18
CA HIS A 308 0.85 5.82 -27.63
C HIS A 308 1.02 7.34 -27.62
N ALA A 309 -0.04 8.06 -27.94
CA ALA A 309 -0.05 9.52 -27.84
C ALA A 309 -0.03 9.90 -26.35
N GLY A 310 0.86 10.81 -25.97
CA GLY A 310 0.84 11.46 -24.66
C GLY A 310 -0.47 12.26 -24.48
N CYS A 311 -0.93 12.38 -23.25
CA CYS A 311 -2.17 13.10 -22.93
C CYS A 311 -2.04 14.60 -23.23
N ASP A 312 -0.91 15.21 -22.92
CA ASP A 312 -0.56 16.54 -23.39
C ASP A 312 0.52 16.47 -24.47
N LYS A 313 0.18 16.89 -25.70
CA LYS A 313 1.14 16.92 -26.82
C LYS A 313 2.35 17.83 -26.60
N ARG A 314 2.33 18.66 -25.56
CA ARG A 314 3.45 19.54 -25.16
C ARG A 314 4.39 18.87 -24.17
N GLU A 315 3.98 17.79 -23.53
CA GLU A 315 4.81 17.02 -22.61
C GLU A 315 5.67 15.99 -23.35
N LYS A 316 6.79 15.61 -22.74
CA LYS A 316 7.64 14.54 -23.26
C LYS A 316 6.92 13.21 -23.11
N ASP A 317 7.06 12.34 -24.13
CA ASP A 317 6.62 10.97 -24.01
C ASP A 317 7.35 10.28 -22.84
N PHE A 318 6.61 9.60 -21.98
CA PHE A 318 7.17 8.82 -20.89
C PHE A 318 7.83 7.55 -21.45
N LYS A 319 9.16 7.53 -21.44
CA LYS A 319 9.91 6.39 -21.95
C LYS A 319 9.57 5.11 -21.21
N ASN A 320 9.10 4.10 -21.93
CA ASN A 320 8.58 2.83 -21.37
C ASN A 320 7.39 3.02 -20.43
N GLY A 321 6.67 4.13 -20.51
CA GLY A 321 5.51 4.42 -19.67
C GLY A 321 5.83 4.60 -18.19
N ILE A 322 7.03 5.07 -17.85
CA ILE A 322 7.44 5.33 -16.47
C ILE A 322 8.04 6.72 -16.31
N THR A 323 7.94 7.30 -15.12
CA THR A 323 8.58 8.57 -14.75
C THR A 323 8.99 8.59 -13.29
N ASN A 324 10.09 9.30 -12.98
CA ASN A 324 10.35 9.72 -11.61
C ASN A 324 9.44 10.90 -11.28
N GLY A 325 8.80 10.88 -10.11
CA GLY A 325 7.81 11.87 -9.77
C GLY A 325 8.35 13.29 -9.75
N ALA A 326 9.46 13.52 -9.09
CA ALA A 326 10.11 14.83 -9.01
C ALA A 326 10.64 15.33 -10.36
N GLU A 327 10.98 14.43 -11.30
CA GLU A 327 11.33 14.81 -12.68
C GLU A 327 10.10 15.28 -13.45
N TRP A 328 8.95 14.67 -13.21
CA TRP A 328 7.69 15.07 -13.81
C TRP A 328 7.22 16.41 -13.22
N TYR A 329 6.94 16.47 -11.94
CA TYR A 329 6.75 17.69 -11.16
C TYR A 329 6.83 17.41 -9.65
N SER A 330 7.39 18.37 -8.90
CA SER A 330 7.61 18.18 -7.47
C SER A 330 6.30 18.19 -6.67
N VAL A 331 6.11 17.14 -5.85
CA VAL A 331 4.91 16.89 -5.03
C VAL A 331 5.30 16.72 -3.56
N PRO A 332 5.30 17.78 -2.74
CA PRO A 332 5.45 17.62 -1.30
C PRO A 332 4.20 17.04 -0.64
N GLY A 333 4.37 16.21 0.37
CA GLY A 333 3.26 15.67 1.16
C GLY A 333 2.41 14.62 0.45
N GLY A 334 2.97 13.93 -0.55
CA GLY A 334 2.32 12.84 -1.26
C GLY A 334 2.37 11.51 -0.48
N MET A 335 1.38 10.64 -0.73
CA MET A 335 1.29 9.33 -0.06
C MET A 335 2.40 8.37 -0.50
N GLN A 336 2.86 8.45 -1.75
CA GLN A 336 3.90 7.58 -2.30
C GLN A 336 5.19 7.64 -1.49
N ASP A 337 5.76 8.83 -1.34
CA ASP A 337 6.99 9.03 -0.56
C ASP A 337 6.78 8.77 0.93
N TYR A 338 5.57 9.10 1.45
CA TYR A 338 5.21 8.80 2.84
C TYR A 338 5.26 7.29 3.14
N ASN A 339 4.68 6.44 2.30
CA ASN A 339 4.75 4.98 2.46
C ASN A 339 6.19 4.49 2.51
N TYR A 340 7.02 4.91 1.56
CA TYR A 340 8.40 4.47 1.44
C TYR A 340 9.26 4.94 2.61
N LEU A 341 9.11 6.21 3.04
CA LEU A 341 9.94 6.78 4.10
C LEU A 341 9.50 6.39 5.52
N SER A 342 8.24 6.00 5.73
CA SER A 342 7.73 5.69 7.08
C SER A 342 7.52 4.20 7.37
N THR A 343 7.55 3.34 6.32
CA THR A 343 7.25 1.90 6.46
C THR A 343 8.15 1.04 5.57
N ASN A 344 7.94 -0.29 5.61
CA ASN A 344 8.57 -1.22 4.67
C ASN A 344 7.94 -1.20 3.27
N CYS A 345 6.85 -0.44 3.07
CA CYS A 345 6.02 -0.52 1.88
C CYS A 345 6.63 0.27 0.71
N PHE A 346 6.85 -0.41 -0.41
CA PHE A 346 7.17 0.21 -1.68
C PHE A 346 5.87 0.64 -2.37
N GLU A 347 5.72 1.93 -2.68
CA GLU A 347 4.53 2.42 -3.38
C GLU A 347 4.91 3.13 -4.68
N ILE A 348 4.11 2.88 -5.72
CA ILE A 348 4.13 3.65 -6.97
C ILE A 348 2.77 4.29 -7.21
N THR A 349 2.77 5.40 -7.95
CA THR A 349 1.55 6.07 -8.39
C THR A 349 1.27 5.69 -9.84
N LEU A 350 0.04 5.29 -10.14
CA LEU A 350 -0.40 4.92 -11.48
C LEU A 350 -1.37 5.97 -12.01
N GLU A 351 -1.04 6.55 -13.15
CA GLU A 351 -1.95 7.38 -13.93
C GLU A 351 -2.56 6.52 -15.05
N LEU A 352 -3.88 6.29 -15.01
CA LEU A 352 -4.55 5.22 -15.76
C LEU A 352 -5.25 5.69 -17.03
N GLY A 353 -5.14 6.96 -17.38
CA GLY A 353 -5.75 7.54 -18.58
C GLY A 353 -5.78 9.04 -18.54
N CYS A 354 -5.94 9.65 -19.73
CA CYS A 354 -5.93 11.10 -19.90
C CYS A 354 -7.15 11.76 -19.25
N ASP A 355 -8.32 11.16 -19.42
CA ASP A 355 -9.55 11.70 -18.87
C ASP A 355 -9.71 11.27 -17.42
N LYS A 356 -9.92 12.25 -16.54
CA LYS A 356 -10.09 11.98 -15.10
C LYS A 356 -11.38 11.25 -14.81
N PHE A 357 -12.45 11.65 -15.48
CA PHE A 357 -13.77 11.06 -15.36
C PHE A 357 -14.31 10.72 -16.76
N PRO A 358 -13.80 9.66 -17.40
CA PRO A 358 -14.21 9.26 -18.75
C PRO A 358 -15.67 8.80 -18.79
N ALA A 359 -16.26 8.72 -19.99
CA ALA A 359 -17.58 8.14 -20.14
C ALA A 359 -17.57 6.64 -19.75
N ALA A 360 -18.61 6.19 -19.06
CA ALA A 360 -18.71 4.84 -18.52
C ALA A 360 -18.60 3.73 -19.60
N LYS A 361 -19.01 4.01 -20.84
CA LYS A 361 -18.84 3.12 -22.00
C LYS A 361 -17.37 2.77 -22.29
N GLU A 362 -16.41 3.53 -21.79
CA GLU A 362 -14.97 3.31 -21.99
C GLU A 362 -14.37 2.34 -20.96
N LEU A 363 -15.02 2.15 -19.80
CA LEU A 363 -14.55 1.29 -18.73
C LEU A 363 -14.24 -0.15 -19.16
N PRO A 364 -15.01 -0.81 -20.06
CA PRO A 364 -14.65 -2.14 -20.53
C PRO A 364 -13.34 -2.19 -21.33
N SER A 365 -12.99 -1.11 -22.05
CA SER A 365 -11.72 -1.01 -22.76
C SER A 365 -10.58 -0.79 -21.79
N LEU A 366 -10.75 0.14 -20.84
CA LEU A 366 -9.79 0.42 -19.78
C LEU A 366 -9.48 -0.82 -18.92
N TRP A 367 -10.49 -1.66 -18.65
CA TRP A 367 -10.27 -2.95 -18.00
C TRP A 367 -9.35 -3.86 -18.82
N LYS A 368 -9.61 -4.02 -20.12
CA LYS A 368 -8.79 -4.84 -21.01
C LYS A 368 -7.35 -4.35 -21.12
N ASP A 369 -7.15 -3.05 -20.99
CA ASP A 369 -5.82 -2.45 -21.05
C ASP A 369 -5.03 -2.68 -19.75
N ASN A 370 -5.72 -2.82 -18.62
CA ASN A 370 -5.12 -2.86 -17.28
C ASN A 370 -5.06 -4.25 -16.64
N ILE A 371 -5.92 -5.20 -16.99
CA ILE A 371 -6.05 -6.49 -16.26
C ILE A 371 -4.73 -7.23 -16.08
N ASP A 372 -3.92 -7.32 -17.15
CA ASP A 372 -2.61 -7.98 -17.07
C ASP A 372 -1.64 -7.22 -16.16
N ALA A 373 -1.67 -5.89 -16.21
CA ALA A 373 -0.81 -5.04 -15.41
C ALA A 373 -1.17 -5.10 -13.92
N LEU A 374 -2.46 -5.13 -13.60
CA LEU A 374 -2.95 -5.27 -12.22
C LEU A 374 -2.43 -6.55 -11.58
N PHE A 375 -2.58 -7.70 -12.24
CA PHE A 375 -2.08 -8.96 -11.72
C PHE A 375 -0.55 -9.00 -11.69
N ASN A 376 0.11 -8.56 -12.78
CA ASN A 376 1.57 -8.55 -12.84
C ASN A 376 2.18 -7.73 -11.71
N PHE A 377 1.59 -6.58 -11.36
CA PHE A 377 2.09 -5.76 -10.28
C PHE A 377 1.88 -6.40 -8.90
N MET A 378 0.74 -7.04 -8.66
CA MET A 378 0.52 -7.79 -7.41
C MET A 378 1.56 -8.90 -7.22
N PHE A 379 1.94 -9.61 -8.29
CA PHE A 379 3.01 -10.62 -8.24
C PHE A 379 4.35 -10.04 -7.81
N GLN A 380 4.60 -8.74 -8.02
CA GLN A 380 5.87 -8.12 -7.60
C GLN A 380 6.03 -7.99 -6.08
N SER A 381 5.00 -8.25 -5.29
CA SER A 381 5.14 -8.41 -3.84
C SER A 381 5.99 -9.64 -3.44
N HIS A 382 6.26 -10.52 -4.41
CA HIS A 382 7.05 -11.74 -4.25
C HIS A 382 8.46 -11.66 -4.88
N ILE A 383 8.96 -10.48 -5.26
CA ILE A 383 10.33 -10.32 -5.76
C ILE A 383 11.34 -10.11 -4.63
N GLY A 384 12.61 -10.25 -4.95
CA GLY A 384 13.70 -9.97 -4.01
C GLY A 384 13.92 -11.09 -3.00
N ILE A 385 13.90 -10.75 -1.71
CA ILE A 385 14.14 -11.68 -0.61
C ILE A 385 13.04 -11.63 0.44
N LYS A 386 12.81 -12.76 1.09
CA LYS A 386 11.97 -12.91 2.28
C LYS A 386 12.64 -13.85 3.27
N GLY A 387 12.26 -13.80 4.53
CA GLY A 387 12.81 -14.74 5.51
C GLY A 387 12.21 -14.59 6.89
N MET A 388 12.69 -15.44 7.77
CA MET A 388 12.32 -15.49 9.18
C MET A 388 13.51 -15.14 10.05
N ILE A 389 13.22 -14.45 11.15
CA ILE A 389 14.17 -14.16 12.23
C ILE A 389 13.84 -15.09 13.39
N THR A 390 14.81 -15.92 13.76
CA THR A 390 14.72 -16.76 14.95
C THR A 390 15.57 -16.15 16.05
N LEU A 391 14.94 -15.85 17.20
CA LEU A 391 15.60 -15.25 18.36
C LEU A 391 15.81 -16.29 19.47
N PRO A 392 16.89 -16.16 20.28
CA PRO A 392 17.04 -16.94 21.50
C PRO A 392 15.87 -16.72 22.46
N ASN A 393 15.50 -17.75 23.23
CA ASN A 393 14.37 -17.67 24.17
C ASN A 393 14.51 -16.52 25.19
N GLU A 394 15.74 -16.21 25.60
CA GLU A 394 16.06 -15.15 26.56
C GLU A 394 15.74 -13.76 26.04
N LEU A 395 15.58 -13.63 24.72
CA LEU A 395 15.29 -12.36 24.05
C LEU A 395 13.81 -12.23 23.64
N LEU A 396 13.01 -13.29 23.71
CA LEU A 396 11.62 -13.25 23.24
C LEU A 396 10.71 -12.31 24.05
N ASP A 397 11.03 -12.10 25.33
CA ASP A 397 10.27 -11.24 26.25
C ASP A 397 10.78 -9.80 26.30
N GLN A 398 11.78 -9.46 25.47
CA GLN A 398 12.40 -8.14 25.47
C GLN A 398 12.02 -7.38 24.20
N ASP A 399 12.02 -6.06 24.27
CA ASP A 399 11.71 -5.19 23.13
C ASP A 399 12.94 -5.06 22.22
N PHE A 400 12.98 -5.91 21.17
CA PHE A 400 14.00 -5.86 20.12
C PHE A 400 13.42 -5.44 18.77
N VAL A 401 14.28 -4.85 17.97
CA VAL A 401 14.03 -4.57 16.55
C VAL A 401 15.07 -5.32 15.72
N THR A 402 14.62 -6.02 14.70
CA THR A 402 15.54 -6.61 13.71
C THR A 402 15.50 -5.80 12.43
N VAL A 403 16.63 -5.20 12.10
CA VAL A 403 16.85 -4.40 10.91
C VAL A 403 17.45 -5.26 9.82
N ILE A 404 16.91 -5.21 8.62
CA ILE A 404 17.43 -5.90 7.43
C ILE A 404 18.06 -4.85 6.52
N ARG A 405 19.39 -4.88 6.45
CA ARG A 405 20.22 -3.97 5.68
C ARG A 405 20.80 -4.66 4.46
N VAL A 406 20.79 -3.98 3.34
CA VAL A 406 21.21 -4.57 2.06
C VAL A 406 22.19 -3.67 1.34
N ARG A 407 23.19 -4.28 0.68
CA ARG A 407 24.03 -3.60 -0.32
C ARG A 407 24.22 -4.49 -1.56
N GLU A 408 24.44 -3.90 -2.71
CA GLU A 408 24.91 -4.66 -3.86
C GLU A 408 26.27 -5.28 -3.54
N TYR A 409 26.53 -6.50 -3.99
CA TYR A 409 27.69 -7.32 -3.58
C TYR A 409 29.04 -6.61 -3.66
N ASN A 410 29.27 -5.82 -4.72
CA ASN A 410 30.52 -5.09 -4.91
C ASN A 410 30.41 -3.59 -4.57
N ALA A 411 29.30 -3.14 -3.98
CA ALA A 411 29.14 -1.75 -3.60
C ALA A 411 29.82 -1.48 -2.24
N GLU A 412 30.47 -0.33 -2.13
CA GLU A 412 31.05 0.14 -0.87
C GLU A 412 29.97 0.55 0.14
N LYS A 413 28.80 1.02 -0.36
CA LYS A 413 27.74 1.57 0.48
C LYS A 413 26.52 0.66 0.49
N TYR A 414 25.86 0.63 1.62
CA TYR A 414 24.53 0.04 1.75
C TYR A 414 23.49 0.87 0.98
N ILE A 415 22.41 0.22 0.54
CA ILE A 415 21.21 0.92 0.10
C ILE A 415 20.68 1.65 1.33
N ASP A 416 20.55 2.97 1.23
CA ASP A 416 20.20 3.84 2.36
C ASP A 416 18.70 3.79 2.67
N HIS A 417 18.18 2.57 2.73
CA HIS A 417 16.81 2.18 3.07
C HIS A 417 16.83 0.78 3.66
N ASP A 418 16.82 0.69 4.99
CA ASP A 418 16.67 -0.56 5.70
C ASP A 418 15.17 -0.88 5.85
N ILE A 419 14.82 -2.14 5.99
CA ILE A 419 13.48 -2.56 6.40
C ILE A 419 13.53 -3.22 7.78
N LEU A 420 12.38 -3.34 8.42
CA LEU A 420 12.25 -4.00 9.72
C LEU A 420 11.57 -5.35 9.56
N ALA A 421 12.02 -6.35 10.31
CA ALA A 421 11.23 -7.55 10.48
C ALA A 421 9.91 -7.20 11.19
N THR A 422 8.83 -7.89 10.83
CA THR A 422 7.53 -7.71 11.47
C THR A 422 7.57 -8.17 12.94
N LYS A 423 6.55 -7.81 13.70
CA LYS A 423 6.36 -8.34 15.07
C LYS A 423 6.23 -9.88 15.13
N TYR A 424 5.99 -10.52 13.98
CA TYR A 424 5.87 -11.96 13.83
C TYR A 424 7.21 -12.64 13.48
N GLY A 425 8.25 -11.84 13.21
CA GLY A 425 9.60 -12.29 12.88
C GLY A 425 9.86 -12.53 11.40
N ASP A 426 8.88 -12.33 10.53
CA ASP A 426 9.10 -12.40 9.09
C ASP A 426 9.47 -11.03 8.50
N TYR A 427 10.07 -11.05 7.31
CA TYR A 427 10.41 -9.85 6.58
C TYR A 427 10.35 -10.07 5.07
N PHE A 428 10.15 -8.98 4.34
CA PHE A 428 10.14 -8.94 2.89
C PHE A 428 10.95 -7.73 2.42
N ARG A 429 11.93 -7.94 1.55
CA ARG A 429 12.76 -6.88 0.99
C ARG A 429 12.71 -6.98 -0.53
N LEU A 430 11.96 -6.08 -1.15
CA LEU A 430 11.89 -6.01 -2.61
C LEU A 430 13.23 -5.55 -3.17
N LEU A 431 13.75 -6.29 -4.13
CA LEU A 431 15.04 -6.03 -4.79
C LEU A 431 14.93 -6.36 -6.27
N ALA A 432 15.51 -5.52 -7.12
CA ALA A 432 15.73 -5.85 -8.52
C ALA A 432 16.81 -6.94 -8.67
N ASP A 433 16.95 -7.48 -9.88
CA ASP A 433 17.97 -8.49 -10.17
C ASP A 433 19.38 -8.02 -9.79
N GLY A 434 20.13 -8.93 -9.16
CA GLY A 434 21.49 -8.66 -8.73
C GLY A 434 21.97 -9.61 -7.65
N ARG A 435 23.25 -9.48 -7.32
CA ARG A 435 23.84 -10.15 -6.15
C ARG A 435 23.96 -9.15 -5.01
N TYR A 436 23.51 -9.55 -3.82
CA TYR A 436 23.42 -8.69 -2.66
C TYR A 436 24.09 -9.31 -1.44
N THR A 437 24.65 -8.46 -0.60
CA THR A 437 24.99 -8.76 0.79
C THR A 437 23.83 -8.31 1.64
N VAL A 438 23.29 -9.22 2.47
CA VAL A 438 22.17 -9.00 3.37
C VAL A 438 22.62 -9.17 4.79
N THR A 439 22.38 -8.19 5.64
CA THR A 439 22.74 -8.20 7.05
C THR A 439 21.47 -8.01 7.90
N ALA A 440 21.16 -8.99 8.74
CA ALA A 440 20.19 -8.84 9.81
C ALA A 440 20.89 -8.32 11.07
N ILE A 441 20.41 -7.22 11.60
CA ILE A 441 21.00 -6.52 12.76
C ILE A 441 19.94 -6.54 13.87
N LEU A 442 20.26 -7.21 14.99
CA LEU A 442 19.42 -7.19 16.17
C LEU A 442 19.78 -5.99 17.03
N GLN A 443 18.83 -5.13 17.31
CA GLN A 443 19.00 -3.92 18.11
C GLN A 443 18.06 -3.92 19.33
N ASP A 444 18.54 -3.37 20.44
CA ASP A 444 17.69 -3.12 21.60
C ASP A 444 16.76 -1.91 21.37
N LYS A 445 15.91 -1.62 22.35
CA LYS A 445 14.98 -0.48 22.32
C LYS A 445 15.67 0.89 22.17
N ASP A 446 16.95 0.99 22.51
CA ASP A 446 17.74 2.21 22.42
C ASP A 446 18.53 2.28 21.10
N GLY A 447 18.31 1.31 20.20
CA GLY A 447 18.95 1.21 18.88
C GLY A 447 20.40 0.72 18.92
N LYS A 448 20.86 0.22 20.07
CA LYS A 448 22.20 -0.34 20.20
C LYS A 448 22.23 -1.73 19.59
N THR A 449 23.14 -1.96 18.66
CA THR A 449 23.37 -3.27 18.07
C THR A 449 23.81 -4.27 19.13
N ILE A 450 23.06 -5.38 19.26
CA ILE A 450 23.38 -6.49 20.12
C ILE A 450 24.22 -7.51 19.35
N THR A 451 23.75 -7.90 18.17
CA THR A 451 24.43 -8.83 17.27
C THR A 451 23.95 -8.64 15.85
N SER A 452 24.70 -9.20 14.89
CA SER A 452 24.32 -9.21 13.50
C SER A 452 24.70 -10.51 12.80
N ARG A 453 24.02 -10.80 11.68
CA ARG A 453 24.30 -11.93 10.80
C ARG A 453 24.31 -11.44 9.36
N THR A 454 25.28 -11.89 8.58
CA THR A 454 25.43 -11.46 7.18
C THR A 454 25.50 -12.66 6.26
N THR A 455 24.82 -12.58 5.14
CA THR A 455 24.87 -13.58 4.06
C THR A 455 24.86 -12.92 2.70
N CYS A 456 25.15 -13.68 1.64
CA CYS A 456 24.99 -13.22 0.25
C CYS A 456 23.87 -13.99 -0.43
N VAL A 457 23.19 -13.29 -1.35
CA VAL A 457 22.10 -13.87 -2.13
C VAL A 457 22.13 -13.36 -3.56
N ASP A 458 21.86 -14.25 -4.50
CA ASP A 458 21.61 -13.92 -5.89
C ASP A 458 20.11 -13.81 -6.13
N VAL A 459 19.65 -12.60 -6.46
CA VAL A 459 18.26 -12.29 -6.79
C VAL A 459 18.10 -12.30 -8.30
N SER A 460 17.17 -13.09 -8.78
CA SER A 460 16.76 -13.13 -10.17
C SER A 460 15.24 -13.18 -10.22
N ASN A 461 14.64 -12.12 -10.72
CA ASN A 461 13.20 -12.00 -10.90
C ASN A 461 12.88 -12.33 -12.36
N ASP A 462 11.82 -13.05 -12.60
CA ASP A 462 11.31 -13.27 -13.95
C ASP A 462 10.03 -12.45 -14.13
N PRO A 463 10.04 -11.41 -14.98
CA PRO A 463 8.86 -10.55 -15.15
C PRO A 463 7.68 -11.24 -15.87
N ILE A 464 7.89 -12.47 -16.37
CA ILE A 464 6.91 -13.20 -17.18
C ILE A 464 6.41 -14.46 -16.46
N ARG A 465 7.12 -14.94 -15.46
CA ARG A 465 6.80 -16.15 -14.71
C ARG A 465 6.45 -15.81 -13.27
N ARG A 466 5.79 -16.76 -12.61
CA ARG A 466 5.60 -16.77 -11.17
C ARG A 466 6.95 -16.59 -10.48
N VAL A 467 7.11 -15.47 -9.80
CA VAL A 467 8.34 -15.15 -9.06
C VAL A 467 8.12 -15.54 -7.61
N GLU A 468 9.12 -16.18 -7.01
CA GLU A 468 9.19 -16.38 -5.58
C GLU A 468 10.45 -15.71 -5.05
N ALA A 469 10.28 -14.85 -4.05
CA ALA A 469 11.39 -14.23 -3.33
C ALA A 469 12.35 -15.30 -2.80
N LYS A 470 13.64 -15.04 -2.87
CA LYS A 470 14.64 -15.92 -2.27
C LYS A 470 14.47 -15.95 -0.76
N THR A 471 14.36 -17.15 -0.18
CA THR A 471 14.29 -17.29 1.27
C THR A 471 15.68 -17.11 1.88
N VAL A 472 15.79 -16.20 2.84
CA VAL A 472 17.00 -15.88 3.59
C VAL A 472 16.63 -15.77 5.07
N ASP A 473 16.77 -16.86 5.80
CA ASP A 473 16.46 -16.90 7.23
C ASP A 473 17.68 -16.53 8.06
N PHE A 474 17.47 -15.85 9.19
CA PHE A 474 18.52 -15.51 10.14
C PHE A 474 18.20 -16.11 11.51
N ASP A 475 19.07 -17.02 11.94
CA ASP A 475 19.00 -17.67 13.26
C ASP A 475 20.02 -17.04 14.21
N PHE A 476 19.53 -16.40 15.26
CA PHE A 476 20.35 -15.83 16.32
C PHE A 476 20.51 -16.75 17.53
N THR A 477 19.93 -17.96 17.51
CA THR A 477 20.10 -18.97 18.59
C THR A 477 21.44 -19.67 18.50
N ASP A 478 22.01 -19.81 17.29
CA ASP A 478 23.32 -20.44 17.06
C ASP A 478 24.41 -19.39 16.89
N SER A 479 25.42 -19.44 17.73
CA SER A 479 26.60 -18.56 17.66
C SER A 479 27.44 -18.77 16.38
N ASN A 480 27.28 -19.91 15.68
CA ASN A 480 28.05 -20.29 14.50
C ASN A 480 27.29 -20.21 13.18
N SER A 481 26.02 -19.82 13.19
CA SER A 481 25.17 -19.77 11.98
C SER A 481 25.44 -18.59 11.05
N GLY A 482 26.65 -18.08 11.02
CA GLY A 482 27.10 -17.12 10.01
C GLY A 482 27.29 -17.80 8.67
N LEU A 483 26.32 -17.72 7.74
CA LEU A 483 26.59 -18.02 6.32
C LEU A 483 27.59 -16.98 5.83
N SER A 484 28.86 -17.37 5.67
CA SER A 484 29.90 -16.48 5.18
C SER A 484 29.70 -16.23 3.68
N CYS A 485 29.62 -14.96 3.27
CA CYS A 485 29.96 -14.62 1.90
C CYS A 485 31.43 -15.02 1.71
N GLU A 486 31.71 -16.05 0.95
CA GLU A 486 33.09 -16.40 0.61
C GLU A 486 33.75 -15.17 -0.05
N GLN A 487 34.85 -14.72 0.58
CA GLN A 487 35.66 -13.56 0.24
C GLN A 487 35.01 -12.18 0.44
N MET A 488 34.83 -11.77 1.67
CA MET A 488 35.01 -10.37 2.02
C MET A 488 36.51 -10.09 1.93
N SER A 489 36.92 -9.24 0.99
CA SER A 489 38.28 -8.67 0.99
C SER A 489 38.54 -8.05 2.36
N SER A 490 39.67 -8.38 2.97
CA SER A 490 40.08 -8.09 4.36
C SER A 490 40.38 -6.61 4.67
N ASP A 491 39.77 -5.66 3.94
CA ASP A 491 40.06 -4.22 4.06
C ASP A 491 38.80 -3.37 4.27
N SER A 492 38.03 -3.66 5.28
CA SER A 492 37.18 -2.63 5.89
C SER A 492 37.01 -2.92 7.37
N GLN A 493 37.95 -2.40 8.16
CA GLN A 493 37.67 -2.13 9.58
C GLN A 493 36.49 -1.15 9.59
N ASP A 494 35.36 -1.69 9.90
CA ASP A 494 34.09 -1.00 9.91
C ASP A 494 34.15 0.15 10.93
N SER A 495 33.96 1.36 10.44
CA SER A 495 33.80 2.56 11.24
C SER A 495 32.44 2.61 11.95
N ASP A 496 31.93 1.47 12.41
CA ASP A 496 30.68 1.33 13.15
C ASP A 496 30.69 2.07 14.51
N SER A 497 31.85 2.60 14.92
CA SER A 497 31.97 3.37 16.16
C SER A 497 31.42 4.79 16.09
N GLN A 498 31.02 5.31 14.92
CA GLN A 498 30.42 6.65 14.76
C GLN A 498 28.88 6.67 14.74
N TYR A 499 28.23 5.53 14.79
CA TYR A 499 26.76 5.43 14.74
C TYR A 499 26.14 5.15 16.12
N ARG A 500 26.74 5.62 17.18
CA ARG A 500 26.11 5.65 18.50
C ARG A 500 25.17 6.84 18.60
N ASP A 501 23.96 6.55 19.07
CA ASP A 501 22.92 7.45 19.54
C ASP A 501 21.91 7.93 18.47
N TYR A 502 20.72 7.48 18.65
CA TYR A 502 19.37 7.86 18.23
C TYR A 502 18.58 6.74 17.52
N TYR A 503 18.31 5.65 18.25
CA TYR A 503 17.15 4.81 17.95
C TYR A 503 16.12 4.98 19.06
N TYR A 504 15.02 5.65 18.75
CA TYR A 504 13.83 5.59 19.59
C TYR A 504 13.03 4.35 19.23
N ASP A 505 12.58 3.63 20.24
CA ASP A 505 11.72 2.47 20.22
C ASP A 505 10.44 2.74 19.40
N VAL A 506 10.42 2.30 18.13
CA VAL A 506 9.27 2.41 17.24
C VAL A 506 8.05 1.67 17.82
N ARG A 507 8.27 0.53 18.50
CA ARG A 507 7.20 -0.23 19.16
C ARG A 507 6.76 0.41 20.47
N GLY A 508 7.67 0.87 21.30
CA GLY A 508 7.35 1.62 22.52
C GLY A 508 6.76 2.96 22.19
N PHE A 509 7.21 3.59 21.12
CA PHE A 509 6.67 4.84 20.63
C PHE A 509 5.29 4.64 19.96
N LEU A 510 5.14 3.66 19.05
CA LEU A 510 3.84 3.26 18.50
C LEU A 510 2.89 2.80 19.61
N LYS A 511 3.34 2.00 20.57
CA LYS A 511 2.55 1.60 21.74
C LYS A 511 2.26 2.78 22.68
N LYS A 512 3.21 3.69 22.86
CA LYS A 512 3.03 4.92 23.62
C LYS A 512 2.20 5.96 22.88
N TYR A 513 2.34 6.04 21.56
CA TYR A 513 1.53 6.88 20.69
C TYR A 513 0.14 6.28 20.52
N LEU A 514 0.03 5.01 20.21
CA LEU A 514 -1.22 4.26 20.18
C LEU A 514 -1.92 4.30 21.55
N ASN A 515 -1.21 4.12 22.65
CA ASN A 515 -1.78 4.20 24.01
C ASN A 515 -2.02 5.65 24.51
N ARG A 516 -1.31 6.64 24.01
CA ARG A 516 -1.42 8.03 24.46
C ARG A 516 -2.31 8.89 23.57
N TYR A 517 -2.40 8.54 22.29
CA TYR A 517 -3.17 9.26 21.29
C TYR A 517 -4.22 8.39 20.60
N MET A 518 -4.18 7.11 20.85
CA MET A 518 -5.04 6.12 20.28
C MET A 518 -5.72 5.22 21.32
N GLY A 519 -5.66 5.54 22.62
CA GLY A 519 -6.34 4.83 23.71
C GLY A 519 -6.07 3.31 23.74
N SER A 520 -5.57 2.79 24.82
CA SER A 520 -5.36 1.35 25.06
C SER A 520 -6.63 0.52 24.85
#